data_a11908de5465eba66a685635389c045c
#
_entry.id   a11908de5465eba66a685635389c045c
#
_cell.length_a   1.000
_cell.length_b   1.000
_cell.length_c   1.000
_cell.angle_alpha   90.00
_cell.angle_beta   90.00
_cell.angle_gamma   90.00
#
_symmetry.space_group_name_H-M   'P 1'
#
loop_
_entity.id
_entity.type
_entity.pdbx_description
1 polymer ?
#
loop_
_entity_poly.entity_id
_entity_poly.type
_entity_poly.pdbx_seq_one_letter_code
_entity_poly.pdbx_strand_id
1 'polypeptide(L)'
;LLTASLGSLVETDYPSFDVVVVDNGERTPDNEAWYETVTDGLDLQVRWWDRPFNYSAVNNWAAADAKGDVLLFLNDDTELVDPGWLRELVSWVTQPGIGLAGVQLVDPTGAIQHGGVVLGMHGFADHLFAGSQPGDDTIFGSTIWYRNSLSVTAACVAVKREDFAAVGGFDERFLLCGSDVVLGLDLRFRGLRNVVTPFAGVRHMESATRGTTSVTEDFPTSYWRYQRWLRGGDPYFSPNL
;
A
#
# COMPACT_ATOMS: atom_id res chain seq x y z
N LEU A 1 -5.15 -14.10 -9.81
CA LEU A 1 -4.56 -13.18 -8.83
C LEU A 1 -5.47 -13.07 -7.62
N LEU A 2 -6.64 -12.48 -7.73
CA LEU A 2 -7.57 -12.28 -6.62
C LEU A 2 -7.89 -13.57 -5.84
N THR A 3 -8.05 -14.74 -6.50
CA THR A 3 -8.23 -16.03 -5.83
C THR A 3 -7.06 -16.38 -4.90
N ALA A 4 -5.83 -16.14 -5.34
CA ALA A 4 -4.64 -16.42 -4.53
C ALA A 4 -4.54 -15.43 -3.36
N SER A 5 -4.82 -14.16 -3.60
CA SER A 5 -4.85 -13.11 -2.58
C SER A 5 -5.90 -13.43 -1.51
N LEU A 6 -7.15 -13.70 -1.88
CA LEU A 6 -8.22 -14.08 -0.94
C LEU A 6 -7.89 -15.38 -0.19
N GLY A 7 -7.34 -16.39 -0.88
CA GLY A 7 -6.92 -17.64 -0.25
C GLY A 7 -5.83 -17.44 0.81
N SER A 8 -4.88 -16.51 0.57
CA SER A 8 -3.85 -16.18 1.56
C SER A 8 -4.39 -15.39 2.77
N LEU A 9 -5.48 -14.62 2.60
CA LEU A 9 -6.15 -13.93 3.70
C LEU A 9 -6.79 -14.88 4.71
N VAL A 10 -7.26 -16.06 4.27
CA VAL A 10 -7.87 -17.08 5.17
C VAL A 10 -6.88 -17.55 6.22
N GLU A 11 -5.59 -17.61 5.88
CA GLU A 11 -4.52 -18.06 6.78
C GLU A 11 -4.03 -16.97 7.77
N THR A 12 -4.65 -15.78 7.75
CA THR A 12 -4.21 -14.66 8.60
C THR A 12 -4.46 -14.93 10.08
N ASP A 13 -3.37 -14.94 10.89
CA ASP A 13 -3.44 -15.03 12.35
C ASP A 13 -3.71 -13.65 12.98
N TYR A 14 -4.99 -13.23 12.94
CA TYR A 14 -5.43 -12.01 13.59
C TYR A 14 -6.84 -12.19 14.19
N PRO A 15 -7.11 -11.66 15.41
CA PRO A 15 -8.35 -11.97 16.14
C PRO A 15 -9.64 -11.59 15.44
N SER A 16 -9.66 -10.47 14.72
CA SER A 16 -10.86 -9.97 14.05
C SER A 16 -10.50 -8.95 12.98
N PHE A 17 -10.92 -9.19 11.76
CA PHE A 17 -10.88 -8.24 10.65
C PHE A 17 -12.02 -8.55 9.68
N ASP A 18 -12.49 -7.55 8.98
CA ASP A 18 -13.43 -7.65 7.88
C ASP A 18 -12.73 -7.29 6.56
N VAL A 19 -13.20 -7.85 5.47
CA VAL A 19 -12.64 -7.64 4.13
C VAL A 19 -13.69 -6.98 3.25
N VAL A 20 -13.31 -5.90 2.57
CA VAL A 20 -14.13 -5.28 1.53
C VAL A 20 -13.40 -5.42 0.20
N VAL A 21 -13.95 -6.21 -0.71
CA VAL A 21 -13.48 -6.25 -2.09
C VAL A 21 -14.29 -5.25 -2.90
N VAL A 22 -13.60 -4.34 -3.58
CA VAL A 22 -14.24 -3.45 -4.55
C VAL A 22 -13.93 -3.97 -5.94
N ASP A 23 -14.95 -4.50 -6.61
CA ASP A 23 -14.85 -5.00 -7.97
C ASP A 23 -15.27 -3.91 -8.96
N ASN A 24 -14.39 -3.57 -9.88
CA ASN A 24 -14.63 -2.60 -10.95
C ASN A 24 -14.95 -3.27 -12.31
N GLY A 25 -15.14 -4.58 -12.30
CA GLY A 25 -15.61 -5.35 -13.43
C GLY A 25 -17.13 -5.30 -13.59
N GLU A 26 -17.63 -6.07 -14.53
CA GLU A 26 -19.07 -6.18 -14.77
C GLU A 26 -19.73 -7.07 -13.70
N ARG A 27 -20.79 -6.56 -13.10
CA ARG A 27 -21.62 -7.32 -12.16
C ARG A 27 -22.51 -8.30 -12.93
N THR A 28 -22.11 -9.56 -12.97
CA THR A 28 -22.87 -10.65 -13.58
C THR A 28 -23.23 -11.72 -12.56
N PRO A 29 -24.29 -12.53 -12.82
CA PRO A 29 -24.61 -13.69 -11.93
C PRO A 29 -23.45 -14.66 -11.75
N ASP A 30 -22.61 -14.85 -12.79
CA ASP A 30 -21.45 -15.73 -12.72
C ASP A 30 -20.37 -15.15 -11.80
N ASN A 31 -20.10 -13.82 -11.87
CA ASN A 31 -19.15 -13.16 -10.98
C ASN A 31 -19.66 -13.16 -9.53
N GLU A 32 -20.95 -12.93 -9.30
CA GLU A 32 -21.54 -13.03 -7.96
C GLU A 32 -21.41 -14.44 -7.39
N ALA A 33 -21.76 -15.46 -8.17
CA ALA A 33 -21.63 -16.86 -7.75
C ALA A 33 -20.17 -17.26 -7.50
N TRP A 34 -19.22 -16.72 -8.27
CA TRP A 34 -17.80 -16.95 -8.04
C TRP A 34 -17.35 -16.43 -6.67
N TYR A 35 -17.77 -15.23 -6.28
CA TYR A 35 -17.45 -14.70 -4.94
C TYR A 35 -17.97 -15.61 -3.83
N GLU A 36 -19.17 -16.19 -3.96
CA GLU A 36 -19.71 -17.14 -2.97
C GLU A 36 -18.82 -18.37 -2.78
N THR A 37 -18.05 -18.75 -3.81
CA THR A 37 -17.15 -19.92 -3.74
C THR A 37 -15.78 -19.60 -3.13
N VAL A 38 -15.31 -18.34 -3.17
CA VAL A 38 -13.95 -17.98 -2.75
C VAL A 38 -13.89 -17.23 -1.42
N THR A 39 -15.04 -16.95 -0.80
CA THR A 39 -15.15 -16.20 0.45
C THR A 39 -15.31 -17.06 1.69
N ASP A 40 -15.31 -18.38 1.56
CA ASP A 40 -15.44 -19.27 2.70
C ASP A 40 -14.30 -19.06 3.71
N GLY A 41 -14.65 -18.80 4.96
CA GLY A 41 -13.71 -18.49 6.03
C GLY A 41 -13.34 -17.01 6.21
N LEU A 42 -13.87 -16.08 5.39
CA LEU A 42 -13.65 -14.65 5.52
C LEU A 42 -14.96 -13.89 5.82
N ASP A 43 -14.90 -12.91 6.71
CA ASP A 43 -15.94 -11.87 6.81
C ASP A 43 -15.74 -10.87 5.68
N LEU A 44 -16.31 -11.21 4.51
CA LEU A 44 -16.05 -10.52 3.26
C LEU A 44 -17.33 -9.91 2.67
N GLN A 45 -17.23 -8.64 2.28
CA GLN A 45 -18.23 -7.90 1.53
C GLN A 45 -17.71 -7.55 0.15
N VAL A 46 -18.47 -7.87 -0.91
CA VAL A 46 -18.19 -7.41 -2.27
C VAL A 46 -18.98 -6.15 -2.56
N ARG A 47 -18.30 -5.14 -3.08
CA ARG A 47 -18.89 -3.87 -3.52
C ARG A 47 -18.54 -3.62 -4.98
N TRP A 48 -19.52 -3.24 -5.79
CA TRP A 48 -19.37 -3.06 -7.24
C TRP A 48 -19.16 -1.57 -7.55
N TRP A 49 -18.04 -1.28 -8.25
CA TRP A 49 -17.71 0.07 -8.69
C TRP A 49 -18.12 0.25 -10.17
N ASP A 50 -19.18 0.97 -10.43
CA ASP A 50 -19.81 1.18 -11.74
C ASP A 50 -19.40 2.49 -12.44
N ARG A 51 -18.29 3.10 -12.00
CA ARG A 51 -17.77 4.37 -12.50
C ARG A 51 -16.41 4.14 -13.16
N PRO A 52 -15.90 5.14 -13.94
CA PRO A 52 -14.54 5.08 -14.45
C PRO A 52 -13.54 4.79 -13.31
N PHE A 53 -12.58 3.91 -13.58
CA PHE A 53 -11.60 3.52 -12.58
C PHE A 53 -10.74 4.72 -12.17
N ASN A 54 -10.63 4.91 -10.87
CA ASN A 54 -9.70 5.81 -10.21
C ASN A 54 -9.31 5.15 -8.89
N TYR A 55 -8.05 4.78 -8.76
CA TYR A 55 -7.56 4.05 -7.58
C TYR A 55 -7.91 4.77 -6.28
N SER A 56 -7.66 6.09 -6.24
CA SER A 56 -7.92 6.92 -5.05
C SER A 56 -9.40 6.96 -4.68
N ALA A 57 -10.26 7.18 -5.67
CA ALA A 57 -11.71 7.27 -5.45
C ALA A 57 -12.32 5.92 -5.04
N VAL A 58 -11.88 4.82 -5.64
CA VAL A 58 -12.31 3.46 -5.28
C VAL A 58 -11.99 3.16 -3.81
N ASN A 59 -10.76 3.42 -3.39
CA ASN A 59 -10.32 3.15 -2.02
C ASN A 59 -10.95 4.11 -1.00
N ASN A 60 -11.12 5.38 -1.33
CA ASN A 60 -11.83 6.34 -0.47
C ASN A 60 -13.29 5.91 -0.26
N TRP A 61 -13.95 5.48 -1.33
CA TRP A 61 -15.33 5.02 -1.26
C TRP A 61 -15.48 3.75 -0.41
N ALA A 62 -14.54 2.81 -0.50
CA ALA A 62 -14.53 1.63 0.35
C ALA A 62 -14.29 2.01 1.82
N ALA A 63 -13.31 2.88 2.07
CA ALA A 63 -12.92 3.31 3.42
C ALA A 63 -14.01 4.09 4.15
N ALA A 64 -14.91 4.78 3.42
CA ALA A 64 -15.97 5.60 4.02
C ALA A 64 -16.93 4.80 4.92
N ASP A 65 -17.18 3.54 4.58
CA ASP A 65 -18.09 2.65 5.31
C ASP A 65 -17.34 1.65 6.22
N ALA A 66 -16.01 1.69 6.26
CA ALA A 66 -15.21 0.80 7.09
C ALA A 66 -15.45 1.05 8.58
N LYS A 67 -15.58 -0.03 9.35
CA LYS A 67 -15.90 0.01 10.79
C LYS A 67 -14.67 -0.10 11.67
N GLY A 68 -13.59 -0.75 11.17
CA GLY A 68 -12.36 -0.97 11.90
C GLY A 68 -11.66 0.35 12.28
N ASP A 69 -10.93 0.35 13.40
CA ASP A 69 -10.11 1.50 13.82
C ASP A 69 -8.86 1.66 12.96
N VAL A 70 -8.44 0.59 12.31
CA VAL A 70 -7.34 0.54 11.36
C VAL A 70 -7.89 0.15 9.99
N LEU A 71 -7.55 0.93 8.98
CA LEU A 71 -7.75 0.61 7.57
C LEU A 71 -6.50 -0.04 7.04
N LEU A 72 -6.69 -1.10 6.26
CA LEU A 72 -5.61 -1.73 5.53
C LEU A 72 -5.98 -1.74 4.05
N PHE A 73 -5.13 -1.14 3.22
CA PHE A 73 -5.24 -1.17 1.77
C PHE A 73 -4.34 -2.29 1.25
N LEU A 74 -4.92 -3.14 0.42
CA LEU A 74 -4.26 -4.32 -0.13
C LEU A 74 -4.62 -4.46 -1.61
N ASN A 75 -3.62 -4.57 -2.47
CA ASN A 75 -3.86 -4.85 -3.89
C ASN A 75 -4.29 -6.31 -4.08
N ASP A 76 -5.09 -6.55 -5.11
CA ASP A 76 -5.61 -7.87 -5.50
C ASP A 76 -4.55 -8.82 -6.09
N ASP A 77 -3.35 -8.30 -6.39
CA ASP A 77 -2.20 -9.04 -6.89
C ASP A 77 -1.11 -9.26 -5.81
N THR A 78 -1.50 -9.24 -4.53
CA THR A 78 -0.64 -9.58 -3.40
C THR A 78 -0.89 -11.00 -2.90
N GLU A 79 0.14 -11.63 -2.37
CA GLU A 79 0.09 -12.92 -1.67
C GLU A 79 0.73 -12.78 -0.29
N LEU A 80 0.00 -13.16 0.74
CA LEU A 80 0.42 -13.07 2.14
C LEU A 80 1.11 -14.38 2.51
N VAL A 81 2.42 -14.32 2.75
CA VAL A 81 3.25 -15.51 2.97
C VAL A 81 3.40 -15.83 4.48
N ASP A 82 3.34 -14.80 5.33
CA ASP A 82 3.43 -14.96 6.78
C ASP A 82 2.05 -14.74 7.41
N PRO A 83 1.46 -15.72 8.13
CA PRO A 83 0.19 -15.55 8.80
C PRO A 83 0.14 -14.38 9.80
N GLY A 84 1.27 -13.98 10.37
CA GLY A 84 1.41 -12.86 11.33
C GLY A 84 1.48 -11.48 10.72
N TRP A 85 1.43 -11.35 9.40
CA TRP A 85 1.62 -10.09 8.67
C TRP A 85 0.72 -8.93 9.17
N LEU A 86 -0.56 -9.20 9.42
CA LEU A 86 -1.51 -8.18 9.87
C LEU A 86 -1.20 -7.73 11.31
N ARG A 87 -0.82 -8.65 12.17
CA ARG A 87 -0.39 -8.35 13.55
C ARG A 87 0.82 -7.43 13.54
N GLU A 88 1.79 -7.69 12.66
CA GLU A 88 2.98 -6.86 12.49
C GLU A 88 2.60 -5.42 12.11
N LEU A 89 1.77 -5.23 11.09
CA LEU A 89 1.33 -3.90 10.64
C LEU A 89 0.51 -3.15 11.69
N VAL A 90 -0.45 -3.83 12.32
CA VAL A 90 -1.29 -3.20 13.34
C VAL A 90 -0.47 -2.84 14.57
N SER A 91 0.53 -3.66 14.96
CA SER A 91 1.40 -3.35 16.08
C SER A 91 2.17 -2.05 15.89
N TRP A 92 2.53 -1.71 14.64
CA TRP A 92 3.18 -0.45 14.29
C TRP A 92 2.20 0.71 14.21
N VAL A 93 1.14 0.58 13.41
CA VAL A 93 0.26 1.72 13.13
C VAL A 93 -0.49 2.21 14.36
N THR A 94 -0.73 1.35 15.34
CA THR A 94 -1.40 1.72 16.60
C THR A 94 -0.49 2.45 17.59
N GLN A 95 0.83 2.49 17.37
CA GLN A 95 1.73 3.23 18.23
C GLN A 95 1.53 4.74 18.07
N PRO A 96 1.74 5.51 19.16
CA PRO A 96 1.66 6.98 19.09
C PRO A 96 2.67 7.54 18.09
N GLY A 97 2.24 8.49 17.25
CA GLY A 97 3.08 9.20 16.30
C GLY A 97 3.40 8.42 15.02
N ILE A 98 2.80 7.25 14.79
CA ILE A 98 2.86 6.53 13.52
C ILE A 98 1.65 6.88 12.65
N GLY A 99 1.91 7.24 11.39
CA GLY A 99 0.91 7.53 10.35
C GLY A 99 0.61 6.31 9.50
N LEU A 100 1.62 5.85 8.72
CA LEU A 100 1.52 4.63 7.92
C LEU A 100 2.42 3.54 8.48
N ALA A 101 1.95 2.31 8.41
CA ALA A 101 2.77 1.12 8.52
C ALA A 101 2.66 0.32 7.22
N GLY A 102 3.73 0.25 6.45
CA GLY A 102 3.80 -0.51 5.21
C GLY A 102 4.79 -1.66 5.31
N VAL A 103 4.73 -2.56 4.35
CA VAL A 103 5.58 -3.74 4.28
C VAL A 103 6.70 -3.58 3.25
N GLN A 104 7.80 -4.27 3.46
CA GLN A 104 8.71 -4.57 2.38
C GLN A 104 8.05 -5.59 1.46
N LEU A 105 7.89 -5.26 0.18
CA LEU A 105 7.34 -6.16 -0.82
C LEU A 105 8.46 -6.88 -1.55
N VAL A 106 8.24 -8.16 -1.83
CA VAL A 106 9.10 -8.94 -2.73
C VAL A 106 8.33 -9.33 -3.98
N ASP A 107 9.04 -9.43 -5.09
CA ASP A 107 8.51 -9.93 -6.35
C ASP A 107 8.41 -11.47 -6.36
N PRO A 108 7.85 -12.10 -7.41
CA PRO A 108 7.77 -13.56 -7.51
C PRO A 108 9.14 -14.26 -7.52
N THR A 109 10.24 -13.57 -7.82
CA THR A 109 11.61 -14.13 -7.76
C THR A 109 12.21 -14.07 -6.36
N GLY A 110 11.58 -13.34 -5.43
CA GLY A 110 12.05 -13.10 -4.07
C GLY A 110 12.92 -11.85 -3.94
N ALA A 111 13.15 -11.10 -5.03
CA ALA A 111 13.85 -9.83 -4.97
C ALA A 111 12.93 -8.75 -4.36
N ILE A 112 13.52 -7.80 -3.65
CA ILE A 112 12.79 -6.68 -3.07
C ILE A 112 12.28 -5.79 -4.20
N GLN A 113 10.98 -5.53 -4.20
CA GLN A 113 10.32 -4.61 -5.08
C GLN A 113 10.13 -3.24 -4.43
N HIS A 114 9.86 -3.23 -3.12
CA HIS A 114 9.60 -2.04 -2.32
C HIS A 114 10.15 -2.17 -0.91
N GLY A 115 10.93 -1.20 -0.47
CA GLY A 115 11.42 -1.07 0.91
C GLY A 115 11.21 0.34 1.48
N GLY A 116 10.23 1.08 0.95
CA GLY A 116 9.92 2.48 1.25
C GLY A 116 10.04 3.36 0.02
N VAL A 117 9.43 4.55 0.05
CA VAL A 117 9.48 5.54 -1.02
C VAL A 117 10.55 6.57 -0.73
N VAL A 118 11.42 6.83 -1.72
CA VAL A 118 12.43 7.91 -1.69
C VAL A 118 12.06 8.96 -2.73
N LEU A 119 11.92 10.20 -2.29
CA LEU A 119 11.66 11.33 -3.19
C LEU A 119 12.96 11.89 -3.77
N GLY A 120 12.94 12.16 -5.08
CA GLY A 120 14.08 12.65 -5.82
C GLY A 120 14.94 11.56 -6.46
N MET A 121 14.72 10.28 -6.12
CA MET A 121 15.37 9.17 -6.78
C MET A 121 14.72 8.92 -8.15
N HIS A 122 15.54 8.71 -9.18
CA HIS A 122 15.13 8.52 -10.58
C HIS A 122 14.14 9.58 -11.11
N GLY A 123 14.18 10.80 -10.54
CA GLY A 123 13.44 11.94 -11.03
C GLY A 123 12.28 12.41 -10.16
N PHE A 124 11.41 11.52 -9.67
CA PHE A 124 10.27 11.89 -8.83
C PHE A 124 10.24 11.16 -7.49
N ALA A 125 9.93 9.91 -7.55
CA ALA A 125 9.83 9.01 -6.41
C ALA A 125 10.13 7.59 -6.89
N ASP A 126 10.82 6.81 -6.08
CA ASP A 126 11.15 5.44 -6.41
C ASP A 126 11.19 4.57 -5.15
N HIS A 127 11.26 3.26 -5.37
CA HIS A 127 11.24 2.25 -4.34
C HIS A 127 12.66 1.94 -3.85
N LEU A 128 12.89 2.16 -2.57
CA LEU A 128 14.14 1.78 -1.94
C LEU A 128 14.37 0.27 -2.03
N PHE A 129 15.62 -0.13 -2.27
CA PHE A 129 16.09 -1.51 -2.37
C PHE A 129 15.55 -2.32 -3.55
N ALA A 130 14.85 -1.70 -4.49
CA ALA A 130 14.37 -2.42 -5.67
C ALA A 130 15.49 -3.23 -6.34
N GLY A 131 15.26 -4.54 -6.54
CA GLY A 131 16.21 -5.50 -7.10
C GLY A 131 17.22 -6.12 -6.12
N SER A 132 17.30 -5.64 -4.87
CA SER A 132 18.13 -6.26 -3.83
C SER A 132 17.47 -7.53 -3.27
N GLN A 133 18.25 -8.34 -2.55
CA GLN A 133 17.69 -9.49 -1.84
C GLN A 133 17.38 -9.14 -0.36
N PRO A 134 16.35 -9.76 0.25
CA PRO A 134 16.18 -9.70 1.70
C PRO A 134 17.42 -10.23 2.42
N GLY A 135 17.96 -9.43 3.34
CA GLY A 135 19.21 -9.71 4.06
C GLY A 135 20.45 -9.05 3.48
N ASP A 136 20.37 -8.40 2.31
CA ASP A 136 21.48 -7.66 1.75
C ASP A 136 21.86 -6.44 2.61
N ASP A 137 23.16 -6.19 2.72
CA ASP A 137 23.70 -4.93 3.19
C ASP A 137 24.00 -4.02 2.01
N THR A 138 23.43 -2.83 2.03
CA THR A 138 23.55 -1.83 0.95
C THR A 138 24.18 -0.54 1.48
N ILE A 139 24.46 0.42 0.59
CA ILE A 139 24.88 1.77 1.01
C ILE A 139 23.83 2.50 1.85
N PHE A 140 22.58 2.05 1.79
CA PHE A 140 21.47 2.56 2.61
C PHE A 140 21.24 1.73 3.89
N GLY A 141 22.15 0.83 4.22
CA GLY A 141 22.09 -0.11 5.33
C GLY A 141 21.40 -1.42 4.97
N SER A 142 21.13 -2.25 5.97
CA SER A 142 20.56 -3.57 5.74
C SER A 142 19.09 -3.52 5.37
N THR A 143 18.70 -4.37 4.44
CA THR A 143 17.32 -4.47 3.94
C THR A 143 16.34 -5.06 4.98
N ILE A 144 16.84 -5.70 6.04
CA ILE A 144 16.03 -6.29 7.11
C ILE A 144 15.86 -5.38 8.34
N TRP A 145 16.09 -4.07 8.21
CA TRP A 145 15.83 -3.12 9.29
C TRP A 145 14.49 -2.42 9.12
N TYR A 146 13.79 -2.20 10.22
CA TYR A 146 12.70 -1.22 10.26
C TYR A 146 13.17 0.16 9.83
N ARG A 147 12.38 0.88 9.05
CA ARG A 147 12.76 2.18 8.52
C ARG A 147 11.63 3.19 8.62
N ASN A 148 12.02 4.44 8.88
CA ASN A 148 11.15 5.55 8.54
C ASN A 148 11.28 5.84 7.03
N SER A 149 10.17 6.19 6.41
CA SER A 149 10.11 6.62 5.01
C SER A 149 9.18 7.82 4.88
N LEU A 150 9.31 8.60 3.82
CA LEU A 150 8.33 9.66 3.52
C LEU A 150 6.97 9.09 3.19
N SER A 151 6.93 7.96 2.51
CA SER A 151 5.73 7.19 2.29
C SER A 151 6.04 5.71 2.06
N VAL A 152 4.99 4.92 1.92
CA VAL A 152 5.00 3.50 1.58
C VAL A 152 3.97 3.25 0.49
N THR A 153 4.17 2.21 -0.32
CA THR A 153 3.20 1.88 -1.38
C THR A 153 1.89 1.38 -0.79
N ALA A 154 0.80 1.77 -1.41
CA ALA A 154 -0.53 1.30 -1.03
C ALA A 154 -0.85 -0.13 -1.53
N ALA A 155 0.11 -0.82 -2.13
CA ALA A 155 -0.05 -2.25 -2.43
C ALA A 155 -0.28 -3.10 -1.17
N CYS A 156 0.33 -2.69 -0.03
CA CYS A 156 0.00 -3.22 1.31
C CYS A 156 0.37 -2.20 2.38
N VAL A 157 -0.61 -1.49 2.94
CA VAL A 157 -0.37 -0.43 3.93
C VAL A 157 -1.50 -0.33 4.94
N ALA A 158 -1.16 -0.16 6.22
CA ALA A 158 -2.10 0.12 7.30
C ALA A 158 -2.02 1.59 7.71
N VAL A 159 -3.18 2.16 8.07
CA VAL A 159 -3.35 3.52 8.59
C VAL A 159 -4.50 3.54 9.62
N LYS A 160 -4.41 4.37 10.66
CA LYS A 160 -5.57 4.58 11.51
C LYS A 160 -6.68 5.28 10.72
N ARG A 161 -7.91 4.80 10.87
CA ARG A 161 -9.07 5.39 10.19
C ARG A 161 -9.23 6.88 10.48
N GLU A 162 -8.98 7.30 11.73
CA GLU A 162 -9.02 8.71 12.12
C GLU A 162 -7.95 9.56 11.41
N ASP A 163 -6.74 9.06 11.27
CA ASP A 163 -5.63 9.75 10.60
C ASP A 163 -5.86 9.84 9.08
N PHE A 164 -6.38 8.75 8.48
CA PHE A 164 -6.78 8.73 7.07
C PHE A 164 -7.87 9.77 6.79
N ALA A 165 -8.92 9.80 7.61
CA ALA A 165 -9.99 10.78 7.49
C ALA A 165 -9.50 12.22 7.71
N ALA A 166 -8.56 12.43 8.65
CA ALA A 166 -8.04 13.74 9.00
C ALA A 166 -7.21 14.39 7.89
N VAL A 167 -6.67 13.60 6.95
CA VAL A 167 -5.96 14.11 5.75
C VAL A 167 -6.85 14.13 4.50
N GLY A 168 -8.10 13.65 4.61
CA GLY A 168 -9.06 13.60 3.50
C GLY A 168 -8.94 12.36 2.61
N GLY A 169 -8.25 11.31 3.07
CA GLY A 169 -8.03 10.09 2.32
C GLY A 169 -6.97 10.21 1.22
N PHE A 170 -7.08 9.36 0.20
CA PHE A 170 -6.27 9.45 -1.02
C PHE A 170 -6.69 10.66 -1.87
N ASP A 171 -5.73 11.31 -2.49
CA ASP A 171 -5.98 12.45 -3.38
C ASP A 171 -6.53 11.97 -4.74
N GLU A 172 -7.84 12.16 -4.97
CA GLU A 172 -8.55 11.65 -6.15
C GLU A 172 -8.15 12.32 -7.48
N ARG A 173 -7.27 13.33 -7.43
CA ARG A 173 -6.63 13.87 -8.63
C ARG A 173 -5.65 12.90 -9.25
N PHE A 174 -5.19 11.90 -8.49
CA PHE A 174 -4.39 10.79 -9.00
C PHE A 174 -5.32 9.67 -9.47
N LEU A 175 -5.14 9.29 -10.73
CA LEU A 175 -5.91 8.19 -11.31
C LEU A 175 -5.38 6.83 -10.82
N LEU A 176 -4.06 6.71 -10.70
CA LEU A 176 -3.40 5.43 -10.42
C LEU A 176 -2.15 5.55 -9.54
N CYS A 177 -1.20 6.41 -9.89
CA CYS A 177 0.13 6.42 -9.30
C CYS A 177 0.40 7.71 -8.50
N GLY A 178 0.88 7.58 -7.25
CA GLY A 178 1.38 8.70 -6.45
C GLY A 178 0.45 9.21 -5.36
N SER A 179 -0.79 8.74 -5.31
CA SER A 179 -1.72 9.08 -4.22
C SER A 179 -1.27 8.51 -2.87
N ASP A 180 -0.64 7.35 -2.87
CA ASP A 180 0.00 6.73 -1.71
C ASP A 180 1.19 7.55 -1.21
N VAL A 181 2.01 8.08 -2.13
CA VAL A 181 3.08 8.99 -1.77
C VAL A 181 2.51 10.23 -1.09
N VAL A 182 1.48 10.84 -1.66
CA VAL A 182 0.82 12.03 -1.10
C VAL A 182 0.20 11.75 0.25
N LEU A 183 -0.46 10.61 0.43
CA LEU A 183 -1.00 10.21 1.73
C LEU A 183 0.09 10.21 2.82
N GLY A 184 1.24 9.60 2.52
CA GLY A 184 2.38 9.60 3.45
C GLY A 184 2.90 10.99 3.75
N LEU A 185 3.01 11.87 2.74
CA LEU A 185 3.44 13.25 2.92
C LEU A 185 2.46 14.07 3.76
N ASP A 186 1.16 13.90 3.56
CA ASP A 186 0.13 14.62 4.31
C ASP A 186 0.11 14.19 5.79
N LEU A 187 0.29 12.92 6.09
CA LEU A 187 0.47 12.43 7.45
C LEU A 187 1.76 12.96 8.09
N ARG A 188 2.86 13.05 7.32
CA ARG A 188 4.11 13.71 7.77
C ARG A 188 3.89 15.18 8.12
N PHE A 189 3.10 15.94 7.35
CA PHE A 189 2.75 17.33 7.68
C PHE A 189 1.98 17.45 8.99
N ARG A 190 1.27 16.40 9.40
CA ARG A 190 0.62 16.33 10.71
C ARG A 190 1.56 15.91 11.84
N GLY A 191 2.85 15.70 11.55
CA GLY A 191 3.87 15.33 12.53
C GLY A 191 3.97 13.81 12.78
N LEU A 192 3.26 13.00 12.01
CA LEU A 192 3.33 11.54 12.09
C LEU A 192 4.53 11.00 11.31
N ARG A 193 4.97 9.79 11.62
CA ARG A 193 6.03 9.05 10.92
C ARG A 193 5.44 7.88 10.17
N ASN A 194 5.98 7.59 9.00
CA ASN A 194 5.62 6.39 8.25
C ASN A 194 6.75 5.37 8.40
N VAL A 195 6.39 4.11 8.61
CA VAL A 195 7.33 3.02 8.89
C VAL A 195 7.18 1.92 7.85
N VAL A 196 8.29 1.36 7.42
CA VAL A 196 8.36 0.14 6.60
C VAL A 196 8.89 -0.99 7.48
N THR A 197 8.18 -2.12 7.49
CA THR A 197 8.62 -3.37 8.14
C THR A 197 9.06 -4.39 7.09
N PRO A 198 10.20 -5.06 7.27
CA PRO A 198 10.61 -6.18 6.43
C PRO A 198 10.07 -7.54 6.91
N PHE A 199 9.26 -7.58 7.98
CA PHE A 199 8.89 -8.83 8.67
C PHE A 199 7.44 -9.27 8.44
N ALA A 200 6.73 -8.67 7.52
CA ALA A 200 5.33 -9.03 7.27
C ALA A 200 5.11 -10.08 6.16
N GLY A 201 6.14 -10.46 5.42
CA GLY A 201 6.09 -11.55 4.44
C GLY A 201 5.00 -11.38 3.36
N VAL A 202 5.06 -10.31 2.56
CA VAL A 202 4.11 -10.04 1.48
C VAL A 202 4.80 -10.07 0.13
N ARG A 203 4.28 -10.87 -0.79
CA ARG A 203 4.69 -10.93 -2.20
C ARG A 203 3.72 -10.15 -3.06
N HIS A 204 4.24 -9.39 -4.03
CA HIS A 204 3.43 -8.60 -4.94
C HIS A 204 3.74 -8.95 -6.40
N MET A 205 2.70 -9.35 -7.13
CA MET A 205 2.80 -9.85 -8.50
C MET A 205 2.77 -8.74 -9.55
N GLU A 206 3.29 -7.58 -9.21
CA GLU A 206 3.22 -6.32 -9.96
C GLU A 206 3.08 -6.47 -11.48
N SER A 207 2.28 -5.61 -12.08
CA SER A 207 2.08 -5.51 -13.54
C SER A 207 1.42 -6.72 -14.20
N ALA A 208 0.92 -7.69 -13.44
CA ALA A 208 0.29 -8.86 -14.02
C ALA A 208 -0.97 -8.51 -14.84
N THR A 209 -1.63 -7.39 -14.51
CA THR A 209 -2.85 -6.93 -15.20
C THR A 209 -2.64 -5.68 -16.07
N ARG A 210 -1.62 -4.85 -15.79
CA ARG A 210 -1.47 -3.49 -16.36
C ARG A 210 -0.23 -3.26 -17.21
N GLY A 211 0.75 -4.17 -17.18
CA GLY A 211 2.07 -3.90 -17.77
C GLY A 211 2.81 -2.77 -17.01
N THR A 212 3.94 -2.30 -17.55
CA THR A 212 4.81 -1.28 -16.93
C THR A 212 4.42 0.17 -17.26
N THR A 213 3.21 0.42 -17.77
CA THR A 213 2.81 1.76 -18.22
C THR A 213 2.43 2.64 -17.03
N SER A 214 3.22 3.68 -16.79
CA SER A 214 2.86 4.75 -15.87
C SER A 214 1.76 5.62 -16.47
N VAL A 215 0.81 6.06 -15.65
CA VAL A 215 -0.22 7.02 -16.06
C VAL A 215 0.41 8.40 -16.08
N THR A 216 0.71 8.91 -17.28
CA THR A 216 1.38 10.21 -17.47
C THR A 216 0.56 11.39 -16.96
N GLU A 217 -0.75 11.23 -16.87
CA GLU A 217 -1.70 12.19 -16.33
C GLU A 217 -1.45 12.51 -14.85
N ASP A 218 -0.88 11.57 -14.10
CA ASP A 218 -0.56 11.75 -12.68
C ASP A 218 0.72 12.58 -12.44
N PHE A 219 1.62 12.70 -13.44
CA PHE A 219 2.89 13.39 -13.28
C PHE A 219 2.79 14.87 -12.91
N PRO A 220 1.91 15.71 -13.53
CA PRO A 220 1.76 17.09 -13.13
C PRO A 220 1.36 17.24 -11.67
N THR A 221 0.42 16.40 -11.20
CA THR A 221 -0.04 16.40 -9.81
C THR A 221 1.09 15.97 -8.87
N SER A 222 1.83 14.91 -9.21
CA SER A 222 3.01 14.46 -8.48
C SER A 222 4.04 15.58 -8.36
N TYR A 223 4.39 16.24 -9.45
CA TYR A 223 5.36 17.33 -9.45
C TYR A 223 4.96 18.43 -8.46
N TRP A 224 3.70 18.86 -8.47
CA TRP A 224 3.23 19.93 -7.58
C TRP A 224 3.18 19.49 -6.12
N ARG A 225 2.74 18.25 -5.85
CA ARG A 225 2.62 17.72 -4.49
C ARG A 225 3.97 17.42 -3.85
N TYR A 226 4.97 17.00 -4.65
CA TYR A 226 6.28 16.59 -4.14
C TYR A 226 7.30 17.75 -4.07
N GLN A 227 7.04 18.92 -4.67
CA GLN A 227 8.01 20.03 -4.83
C GLN A 227 8.80 20.38 -3.58
N ARG A 228 8.15 20.44 -2.43
CA ARG A 228 8.81 20.76 -1.17
C ARG A 228 9.93 19.77 -0.85
N TRP A 229 9.66 18.50 -1.06
CA TRP A 229 10.58 17.41 -0.77
C TRP A 229 11.63 17.25 -1.86
N LEU A 230 11.27 17.45 -3.12
CA LEU A 230 12.22 17.44 -4.23
C LEU A 230 13.26 18.56 -4.11
N ARG A 231 12.88 19.71 -3.53
CA ARG A 231 13.79 20.84 -3.31
C ARG A 231 14.52 20.79 -1.98
N GLY A 232 13.85 20.31 -0.95
CA GLY A 232 14.37 20.26 0.43
C GLY A 232 15.14 18.98 0.78
N GLY A 233 15.05 17.98 -0.09
CA GLY A 233 15.59 16.64 0.14
C GLY A 233 14.66 15.75 0.99
N ASP A 234 14.86 14.45 0.88
CA ASP A 234 14.22 13.46 1.73
C ASP A 234 14.95 13.41 3.07
N PRO A 235 14.26 13.61 4.22
CA PRO A 235 14.91 13.68 5.53
C PRO A 235 15.49 12.34 5.99
N TYR A 236 15.16 11.24 5.33
CA TYR A 236 15.64 9.90 5.66
C TYR A 236 16.79 9.45 4.76
N PHE A 237 17.15 10.25 3.74
CA PHE A 237 18.20 9.94 2.79
C PHE A 237 19.17 11.11 2.63
N SER A 238 20.47 10.80 2.70
CA SER A 238 21.48 11.80 2.40
C SER A 238 21.49 12.11 0.90
N PRO A 239 21.46 13.37 0.49
CA PRO A 239 21.59 13.76 -0.92
C PRO A 239 22.99 13.48 -1.50
N ASN A 240 23.92 13.00 -0.65
CA ASN A 240 25.29 12.67 -1.05
C ASN A 240 25.53 11.16 -1.22
N LEU A 241 24.47 10.34 -1.14
CA LEU A 241 24.50 8.89 -1.36
C LEU A 241 24.04 8.54 -2.76
#